data_6951700e8dfb3fd1232a394d5bbe226d
#
_entry.id   6951700e8dfb3fd1232a394d5bbe226d
#
_cell.length_a   1.000
_cell.length_b   1.000
_cell.length_c   1.000
_cell.angle_alpha   90.00
_cell.angle_beta   90.00
_cell.angle_gamma   90.00
#
_symmetry.space_group_name_H-M   'P 1'
#
loop_
_entity.id
_entity.type
_entity.pdbx_description
1 polymer ?
#
loop_
_entity_poly.entity_id
_entity_poly.type
_entity_poly.pdbx_seq_one_letter_code
_entity_poly.pdbx_strand_id
1 'polypeptide(L)'
;QTQISRNNMLSLLLLLLFPVIILAMVWVCLALINYFGNGYYDADGEFYRQLDVNTVTYYFLEALPWVVGIVGIWFAIAYFANASMIQRAVRARPLTRKENARVYNIVENLCMTCNMDMPAIYVVDDDQLNAFASGINKRTYAVTVTTGMLNLLDDDELAGVIGHELTHIRNRDTRLLITSIVFVGIVSTVMMLAARTLYAVMWSGGTRSRSRGKDDRNGLSIMFVVLVAVIVCAAVAYFFTMLTRFAISRKREYMADAGGAELCGNPLALASALKKISGNPGLDHVDRGDVAQLFIVHPDEMDLGVLGFVEGLFSTHPDTDKRIAILEQF
;
A
#
# COMPACT_ATOMS: atom_id res chain seq x y z
N GLN A 1 10.53 -4.71 22.10
CA GLN A 1 9.70 -3.54 22.50
C GLN A 1 10.00 -2.30 21.64
N THR A 2 11.26 -2.01 21.33
CA THR A 2 11.67 -0.84 20.53
C THR A 2 11.09 -0.86 19.10
N GLN A 3 11.03 -2.03 18.45
CA GLN A 3 10.51 -2.16 17.07
C GLN A 3 8.99 -1.93 17.03
N ILE A 4 8.25 -2.54 17.95
CA ILE A 4 6.78 -2.35 18.06
C ILE A 4 6.44 -0.87 18.29
N SER A 5 7.17 -0.19 19.19
CA SER A 5 7.00 1.24 19.44
C SER A 5 7.29 2.07 18.20
N ARG A 6 8.37 1.75 17.47
CA ARG A 6 8.72 2.44 16.21
C ARG A 6 7.66 2.23 15.13
N ASN A 7 7.17 1.01 14.94
CA ASN A 7 6.13 0.72 13.94
C ASN A 7 4.81 1.41 14.28
N ASN A 8 4.44 1.47 15.57
CA ASN A 8 3.27 2.22 16.01
C ASN A 8 3.43 3.71 15.75
N MET A 9 4.60 4.29 16.06
CA MET A 9 4.88 5.70 15.82
C MET A 9 4.84 6.04 14.32
N LEU A 10 5.44 5.21 13.47
CA LEU A 10 5.41 5.39 12.02
C LEU A 10 3.99 5.26 11.44
N SER A 11 3.21 4.28 11.92
CA SER A 11 1.80 4.15 11.52
C SER A 11 0.99 5.39 11.92
N LEU A 12 1.21 5.92 13.13
CA LEU A 12 0.55 7.14 13.60
C LEU A 12 1.00 8.36 12.78
N LEU A 13 2.29 8.46 12.46
CA LEU A 13 2.85 9.56 11.67
C LEU A 13 2.27 9.55 10.24
N LEU A 14 2.15 8.39 9.60
CA LEU A 14 1.49 8.24 8.31
C LEU A 14 0.01 8.63 8.38
N LEU A 15 -0.69 8.21 9.45
CA LEU A 15 -2.08 8.56 9.72
C LEU A 15 -2.30 10.07 9.82
N LEU A 16 -1.37 10.79 10.45
CA LEU A 16 -1.44 12.24 10.63
C LEU A 16 -0.99 13.00 9.37
N LEU A 17 0.01 12.48 8.67
CA LEU A 17 0.59 13.13 7.48
C LEU A 17 -0.41 13.13 6.32
N PHE A 18 -1.17 12.07 6.15
CA PHE A 18 -2.08 11.92 5.02
C PHE A 18 -3.17 13.00 4.94
N PRO A 19 -3.95 13.28 5.99
CA PRO A 19 -4.89 14.41 5.99
C PRO A 19 -4.21 15.74 5.66
N VAL A 20 -3.01 15.97 6.17
CA VAL A 20 -2.24 17.20 5.91
C VAL A 20 -1.90 17.32 4.41
N ILE A 21 -1.49 16.24 3.77
CA ILE A 21 -1.21 16.23 2.32
C ILE A 21 -2.49 16.54 1.54
N ILE A 22 -3.62 15.91 1.86
CA ILE A 22 -4.89 16.19 1.18
C ILE A 22 -5.32 17.66 1.36
N LEU A 23 -5.21 18.20 2.57
CA LEU A 23 -5.55 19.59 2.84
C LEU A 23 -4.63 20.55 2.08
N ALA A 24 -3.32 20.27 2.04
CA ALA A 24 -2.37 21.03 1.24
C ALA A 24 -2.72 20.99 -0.26
N MET A 25 -3.11 19.83 -0.80
CA MET A 25 -3.58 19.71 -2.18
C MET A 25 -4.82 20.57 -2.44
N VAL A 26 -5.81 20.53 -1.55
CA VAL A 26 -7.01 21.36 -1.68
C VAL A 26 -6.66 22.84 -1.68
N TRP A 27 -5.79 23.29 -0.76
CA TRP A 27 -5.35 24.67 -0.70
C TRP A 27 -4.61 25.10 -1.99
N VAL A 28 -3.69 24.28 -2.50
CA VAL A 28 -2.98 24.53 -3.76
C VAL A 28 -3.94 24.61 -4.94
N CYS A 29 -4.94 23.72 -5.02
CA CYS A 29 -5.95 23.77 -6.08
C CYS A 29 -6.76 25.09 -6.02
N LEU A 30 -7.21 25.49 -4.83
CA LEU A 30 -7.94 26.76 -4.64
C LEU A 30 -7.06 27.98 -4.98
N ALA A 31 -5.78 27.95 -4.62
CA ALA A 31 -4.82 29.00 -4.96
C ALA A 31 -4.62 29.13 -6.47
N LEU A 32 -4.51 28.01 -7.19
CA LEU A 32 -4.40 27.99 -8.66
C LEU A 32 -5.68 28.50 -9.33
N ILE A 33 -6.85 28.07 -8.87
CA ILE A 33 -8.13 28.55 -9.35
C ILE A 33 -8.22 30.08 -9.17
N ASN A 34 -7.87 30.56 -7.98
CA ASN A 34 -7.89 31.99 -7.68
C ASN A 34 -6.89 32.77 -8.56
N TYR A 35 -5.64 32.30 -8.65
CA TYR A 35 -4.58 32.95 -9.44
C TYR A 35 -4.93 33.04 -10.93
N PHE A 36 -5.44 31.97 -11.53
CA PHE A 36 -5.80 31.93 -12.93
C PHE A 36 -7.14 32.58 -13.22
N GLY A 37 -8.05 32.63 -12.22
CA GLY A 37 -9.36 33.28 -12.33
C GLY A 37 -9.35 34.80 -12.09
N ASN A 38 -8.39 35.29 -11.29
CA ASN A 38 -8.28 36.70 -10.93
C ASN A 38 -7.20 37.40 -11.78
N GLY A 39 -7.62 37.95 -12.91
CA GLY A 39 -6.77 38.80 -13.72
C GLY A 39 -7.35 40.21 -13.83
N TYR A 40 -6.49 41.23 -13.80
CA TYR A 40 -6.86 42.62 -14.05
C TYR A 40 -5.90 43.27 -15.03
N TYR A 41 -6.36 44.33 -15.68
CA TYR A 41 -5.53 45.17 -16.51
C TYR A 41 -5.12 46.41 -15.71
N ASP A 42 -3.86 46.78 -15.78
CA ASP A 42 -3.37 48.02 -15.18
C ASP A 42 -3.72 49.26 -16.04
N ALA A 43 -3.28 50.42 -15.60
CA ALA A 43 -3.53 51.69 -16.28
C ALA A 43 -2.86 51.74 -17.68
N ASP A 44 -1.82 50.94 -17.92
CA ASP A 44 -1.07 50.87 -19.15
C ASP A 44 -1.62 49.78 -20.10
N GLY A 45 -2.67 49.04 -19.66
CA GLY A 45 -3.33 48.00 -20.44
C GLY A 45 -2.62 46.64 -20.37
N GLU A 46 -1.64 46.47 -19.50
CA GLU A 46 -0.95 45.21 -19.26
C GLU A 46 -1.81 44.28 -18.36
N PHE A 47 -1.85 42.97 -18.70
CA PHE A 47 -2.62 42.00 -17.99
C PHE A 47 -1.83 41.37 -16.84
N TYR A 48 -2.27 41.54 -15.61
CA TYR A 48 -1.68 40.98 -14.41
C TYR A 48 -2.61 39.94 -13.77
N ARG A 49 -1.99 38.89 -13.21
CA ARG A 49 -2.67 37.90 -12.37
C ARG A 49 -2.24 38.11 -10.92
N GLN A 50 -3.21 38.07 -10.03
CA GLN A 50 -2.97 38.25 -8.61
C GLN A 50 -3.56 37.10 -7.81
N LEU A 51 -2.77 36.55 -6.87
CA LEU A 51 -3.25 35.59 -5.89
C LEU A 51 -3.82 36.34 -4.69
N ASP A 52 -5.13 36.24 -4.47
CA ASP A 52 -5.76 36.74 -3.24
C ASP A 52 -5.80 35.63 -2.19
N VAL A 53 -4.79 35.64 -1.32
CA VAL A 53 -4.65 34.65 -0.24
C VAL A 53 -5.83 34.68 0.74
N ASN A 54 -6.46 35.85 0.96
CA ASN A 54 -7.61 35.97 1.87
C ASN A 54 -8.82 35.21 1.32
N THR A 55 -9.12 35.41 0.05
CA THR A 55 -10.20 34.69 -0.65
C THR A 55 -9.92 33.19 -0.70
N VAL A 56 -8.68 32.78 -0.99
CA VAL A 56 -8.27 31.36 -0.97
C VAL A 56 -8.49 30.74 0.40
N THR A 57 -8.04 31.44 1.45
CA THR A 57 -8.17 30.98 2.84
C THR A 57 -9.64 30.87 3.26
N TYR A 58 -10.48 31.81 2.85
CA TYR A 58 -11.91 31.76 3.11
C TYR A 58 -12.55 30.50 2.53
N TYR A 59 -12.37 30.24 1.23
CA TYR A 59 -12.91 29.02 0.59
C TYR A 59 -12.29 27.74 1.13
N PHE A 60 -11.02 27.77 1.52
CA PHE A 60 -10.38 26.62 2.15
C PHE A 60 -11.02 26.27 3.50
N LEU A 61 -11.29 27.27 4.35
CA LEU A 61 -11.95 27.05 5.64
C LEU A 61 -13.39 26.57 5.47
N GLU A 62 -14.11 27.03 4.44
CA GLU A 62 -15.44 26.57 4.09
C GLU A 62 -15.44 25.10 3.59
N ALA A 63 -14.43 24.70 2.80
CA ALA A 63 -14.25 23.34 2.31
C ALA A 63 -13.73 22.37 3.38
N LEU A 64 -13.00 22.86 4.38
CA LEU A 64 -12.30 22.07 5.40
C LEU A 64 -13.18 21.00 6.08
N PRO A 65 -14.38 21.32 6.61
CA PRO A 65 -15.20 20.31 7.28
C PRO A 65 -15.66 19.19 6.33
N TRP A 66 -15.91 19.51 5.07
CA TRP A 66 -16.31 18.55 4.06
C TRP A 66 -15.13 17.62 3.69
N VAL A 67 -13.95 18.17 3.46
CA VAL A 67 -12.74 17.39 3.15
C VAL A 67 -12.41 16.46 4.31
N VAL A 68 -12.38 16.97 5.54
CA VAL A 68 -12.12 16.16 6.73
C VAL A 68 -13.17 15.08 6.93
N GLY A 69 -14.46 15.38 6.70
CA GLY A 69 -15.55 14.42 6.79
C GLY A 69 -15.41 13.30 5.76
N ILE A 70 -15.18 13.63 4.49
CA ILE A 70 -15.04 12.66 3.40
C ILE A 70 -13.80 11.78 3.63
N VAL A 71 -12.65 12.38 3.95
CA VAL A 71 -11.40 11.65 4.24
C VAL A 71 -11.56 10.76 5.47
N GLY A 72 -12.23 11.24 6.52
CA GLY A 72 -12.50 10.48 7.74
C GLY A 72 -13.40 9.26 7.49
N ILE A 73 -14.48 9.44 6.73
CA ILE A 73 -15.39 8.34 6.34
C ILE A 73 -14.64 7.31 5.49
N TRP A 74 -13.91 7.76 4.48
CA TRP A 74 -13.12 6.88 3.63
C TRP A 74 -12.09 6.10 4.45
N PHE A 75 -11.39 6.79 5.35
CA PHE A 75 -10.43 6.15 6.25
C PHE A 75 -11.09 5.10 7.15
N ALA A 76 -12.26 5.39 7.72
CA ALA A 76 -13.00 4.44 8.53
C ALA A 76 -13.39 3.20 7.71
N ILE A 77 -13.93 3.39 6.50
CA ILE A 77 -14.26 2.27 5.60
C ILE A 77 -13.02 1.44 5.29
N ALA A 78 -11.92 2.07 4.89
CA ALA A 78 -10.67 1.39 4.57
C ALA A 78 -10.10 0.64 5.78
N TYR A 79 -10.14 1.24 6.97
CA TYR A 79 -9.66 0.64 8.21
C TYR A 79 -10.48 -0.60 8.63
N PHE A 80 -11.82 -0.52 8.57
CA PHE A 80 -12.68 -1.63 8.99
C PHE A 80 -12.81 -2.73 7.92
N ALA A 81 -12.72 -2.36 6.65
CA ALA A 81 -12.88 -3.29 5.54
C ALA A 81 -11.55 -3.91 5.03
N ASN A 82 -10.37 -3.48 5.52
CA ASN A 82 -9.07 -3.87 4.97
C ASN A 82 -8.88 -5.38 4.88
N ALA A 83 -9.17 -6.12 5.95
CA ALA A 83 -8.99 -7.57 5.97
C ALA A 83 -9.85 -8.26 4.92
N SER A 84 -11.14 -7.90 4.84
CA SER A 84 -12.06 -8.47 3.84
C SER A 84 -11.67 -8.05 2.40
N MET A 85 -11.16 -6.85 2.22
CA MET A 85 -10.71 -6.37 0.90
C MET A 85 -9.49 -7.16 0.41
N ILE A 86 -8.51 -7.40 1.29
CA ILE A 86 -7.32 -8.20 0.96
C ILE A 86 -7.73 -9.63 0.62
N GLN A 87 -8.51 -10.29 1.48
CA GLN A 87 -8.94 -11.67 1.26
C GLN A 87 -9.75 -11.81 -0.05
N ARG A 88 -10.62 -10.86 -0.37
CA ARG A 88 -11.36 -10.85 -1.65
C ARG A 88 -10.45 -10.60 -2.85
N ALA A 89 -9.46 -9.71 -2.73
CA ALA A 89 -8.53 -9.40 -3.81
C ALA A 89 -7.72 -10.61 -4.24
N VAL A 90 -7.27 -11.44 -3.27
CA VAL A 90 -6.54 -12.69 -3.54
C VAL A 90 -7.45 -13.92 -3.65
N ARG A 91 -8.78 -13.75 -3.63
CA ARG A 91 -9.77 -14.85 -3.66
C ARG A 91 -9.56 -15.89 -2.56
N ALA A 92 -9.04 -15.48 -1.40
CA ALA A 92 -8.82 -16.38 -0.27
C ALA A 92 -10.14 -16.80 0.37
N ARG A 93 -10.22 -18.07 0.73
CA ARG A 93 -11.33 -18.63 1.50
C ARG A 93 -10.90 -19.00 2.93
N PRO A 94 -11.78 -18.87 3.92
CA PRO A 94 -11.47 -19.34 5.27
C PRO A 94 -11.13 -20.84 5.24
N LEU A 95 -10.06 -21.20 5.94
CA LEU A 95 -9.68 -22.61 6.14
C LEU A 95 -10.17 -23.06 7.51
N THR A 96 -10.85 -24.19 7.60
CA THR A 96 -11.31 -24.73 8.87
C THR A 96 -10.39 -25.85 9.36
N ARG A 97 -10.35 -26.08 10.69
CA ARG A 97 -9.55 -27.15 11.29
C ARG A 97 -9.91 -28.54 10.75
N LYS A 98 -11.19 -28.73 10.36
CA LYS A 98 -11.66 -30.01 9.79
C LYS A 98 -11.12 -30.25 8.40
N GLU A 99 -10.89 -29.18 7.62
CA GLU A 99 -10.35 -29.27 6.25
C GLU A 99 -8.85 -29.52 6.27
N ASN A 100 -8.11 -28.86 7.17
CA ASN A 100 -6.66 -29.05 7.28
C ASN A 100 -6.18 -28.91 8.75
N ALA A 101 -6.20 -30.03 9.49
CA ALA A 101 -5.74 -30.08 10.86
C ALA A 101 -4.22 -29.83 10.98
N ARG A 102 -3.44 -30.18 9.95
CA ARG A 102 -1.98 -29.98 9.90
C ARG A 102 -1.62 -28.50 10.08
N VAL A 103 -2.15 -27.62 9.22
CA VAL A 103 -1.90 -26.18 9.29
C VAL A 103 -2.38 -25.60 10.62
N TYR A 104 -3.58 -25.98 11.05
CA TYR A 104 -4.13 -25.50 12.31
C TYR A 104 -3.26 -25.82 13.51
N ASN A 105 -2.76 -27.06 13.58
CA ASN A 105 -1.89 -27.49 14.68
C ASN A 105 -0.55 -26.75 14.66
N ILE A 106 0.04 -26.51 13.48
CA ILE A 106 1.28 -25.73 13.34
C ILE A 106 1.06 -24.30 13.85
N VAL A 107 0.03 -23.60 13.34
CA VAL A 107 -0.28 -22.22 13.77
C VAL A 107 -0.56 -22.15 15.26
N GLU A 108 -1.36 -23.08 15.81
CA GLU A 108 -1.71 -23.12 17.24
C GLU A 108 -0.47 -23.32 18.10
N ASN A 109 0.41 -24.26 17.76
CA ASN A 109 1.66 -24.52 18.49
C ASN A 109 2.58 -23.29 18.50
N LEU A 110 2.77 -22.65 17.33
CA LEU A 110 3.59 -21.43 17.22
C LEU A 110 2.97 -20.27 18.01
N CYS A 111 1.65 -20.12 17.99
CA CYS A 111 0.96 -19.08 18.77
C CYS A 111 1.10 -19.33 20.29
N MET A 112 1.03 -20.58 20.74
CA MET A 112 1.27 -20.94 22.15
C MET A 112 2.71 -20.60 22.57
N THR A 113 3.68 -20.89 21.72
CA THR A 113 5.10 -20.60 22.00
C THR A 113 5.34 -19.10 22.21
N CYS A 114 4.67 -18.22 21.46
CA CYS A 114 4.86 -16.76 21.58
C CYS A 114 3.76 -16.05 22.38
N ASN A 115 2.88 -16.78 23.04
CA ASN A 115 1.74 -16.26 23.83
C ASN A 115 0.89 -15.25 23.02
N MET A 116 0.53 -15.63 21.80
CA MET A 116 -0.26 -14.83 20.87
C MET A 116 -1.63 -15.47 20.64
N ASP A 117 -2.67 -14.62 20.51
CA ASP A 117 -3.99 -15.10 20.09
C ASP A 117 -3.89 -15.66 18.66
N MET A 118 -4.51 -16.80 18.41
CA MET A 118 -4.48 -17.45 17.09
C MET A 118 -5.15 -16.56 16.04
N PRO A 119 -4.47 -16.21 14.95
CA PRO A 119 -5.06 -15.47 13.84
C PRO A 119 -6.03 -16.35 13.04
N ALA A 120 -6.92 -15.75 12.27
CA ALA A 120 -7.73 -16.47 11.31
C ALA A 120 -6.82 -17.08 10.20
N ILE A 121 -7.15 -18.28 9.75
CA ILE A 121 -6.40 -18.95 8.69
C ILE A 121 -7.22 -18.95 7.41
N TYR A 122 -6.58 -18.53 6.32
CA TYR A 122 -7.15 -18.52 4.98
C TYR A 122 -6.29 -19.34 4.02
N VAL A 123 -6.91 -19.84 2.98
CA VAL A 123 -6.23 -20.53 1.88
C VAL A 123 -6.62 -19.91 0.55
N VAL A 124 -5.63 -19.75 -0.32
CA VAL A 124 -5.81 -19.40 -1.75
C VAL A 124 -5.60 -20.67 -2.55
N ASP A 125 -6.54 -20.97 -3.44
CA ASP A 125 -6.46 -22.12 -4.33
C ASP A 125 -5.58 -21.78 -5.54
N ASP A 126 -4.26 -21.91 -5.34
CA ASP A 126 -3.22 -21.54 -6.28
C ASP A 126 -2.01 -22.44 -6.09
N ASP A 127 -1.42 -22.90 -7.19
CA ASP A 127 -0.26 -23.80 -7.18
C ASP A 127 1.07 -23.08 -6.88
N GLN A 128 1.10 -21.77 -6.98
CA GLN A 128 2.25 -20.95 -6.63
C GLN A 128 2.55 -21.02 -5.12
N LEU A 129 3.83 -20.86 -4.75
CA LEU A 129 4.27 -21.01 -3.37
C LEU A 129 4.28 -19.65 -2.66
N ASN A 130 3.22 -19.36 -1.95
CA ASN A 130 3.15 -18.08 -1.22
C ASN A 130 2.38 -18.15 0.10
N ALA A 131 2.77 -17.29 1.03
CA ALA A 131 2.05 -17.01 2.27
C ALA A 131 2.16 -15.53 2.60
N PHE A 132 1.23 -15.01 3.39
CA PHE A 132 1.30 -13.67 3.91
C PHE A 132 0.44 -13.48 5.16
N ALA A 133 0.88 -12.56 6.01
CA ALA A 133 0.10 -12.08 7.14
C ALA A 133 -0.69 -10.82 6.78
N SER A 134 -1.89 -10.68 7.31
CA SER A 134 -2.74 -9.50 7.13
C SER A 134 -3.46 -9.12 8.42
N GLY A 135 -4.12 -7.94 8.40
CA GLY A 135 -4.88 -7.44 9.53
C GLY A 135 -4.15 -6.36 10.32
N ILE A 136 -4.92 -5.53 11.03
CA ILE A 136 -4.44 -4.34 11.77
C ILE A 136 -4.51 -4.56 13.29
N ASN A 137 -5.38 -5.43 13.75
CA ASN A 137 -5.63 -5.68 15.17
C ASN A 137 -5.93 -7.15 15.42
N LYS A 138 -5.97 -7.53 16.70
CA LYS A 138 -6.20 -8.92 17.15
C LYS A 138 -7.43 -9.60 16.54
N ARG A 139 -8.49 -8.84 16.22
CA ARG A 139 -9.73 -9.38 15.64
C ARG A 139 -9.66 -9.59 14.14
N THR A 140 -8.70 -8.95 13.48
CA THR A 140 -8.55 -8.95 12.02
C THR A 140 -7.28 -9.63 11.54
N TYR A 141 -6.37 -10.03 12.45
CA TYR A 141 -5.16 -10.76 12.07
C TYR A 141 -5.51 -12.07 11.37
N ALA A 142 -4.86 -12.29 10.26
CA ALA A 142 -5.01 -13.49 9.47
C ALA A 142 -3.66 -13.91 8.86
N VAL A 143 -3.47 -15.21 8.71
CA VAL A 143 -2.40 -15.83 7.93
C VAL A 143 -3.07 -16.52 6.74
N THR A 144 -2.59 -16.21 5.55
CA THR A 144 -3.07 -16.77 4.29
C THR A 144 -1.96 -17.59 3.66
N VAL A 145 -2.26 -18.79 3.21
CA VAL A 145 -1.33 -19.72 2.56
C VAL A 145 -1.93 -20.22 1.25
N THR A 146 -1.10 -20.59 0.29
CA THR A 146 -1.54 -21.19 -0.98
C THR A 146 -1.62 -22.70 -0.88
N THR A 147 -2.47 -23.34 -1.71
CA THR A 147 -2.55 -24.80 -1.84
C THR A 147 -1.21 -25.39 -2.30
N GLY A 148 -0.52 -24.74 -3.23
CA GLY A 148 0.81 -25.16 -3.67
C GLY A 148 1.82 -25.25 -2.53
N MET A 149 1.83 -24.26 -1.63
CA MET A 149 2.68 -24.28 -0.44
C MET A 149 2.35 -25.43 0.51
N LEU A 150 1.06 -25.68 0.74
CA LEU A 150 0.60 -26.78 1.61
C LEU A 150 0.95 -28.15 1.08
N ASN A 151 1.06 -28.29 -0.25
CA ASN A 151 1.39 -29.55 -0.92
C ASN A 151 2.90 -29.81 -0.99
N LEU A 152 3.72 -28.76 -1.10
CA LEU A 152 5.16 -28.91 -1.36
C LEU A 152 6.02 -28.85 -0.09
N LEU A 153 5.66 -28.01 0.89
CA LEU A 153 6.44 -27.85 2.10
C LEU A 153 6.13 -28.96 3.11
N ASP A 154 7.16 -29.46 3.77
CA ASP A 154 7.01 -30.33 4.94
C ASP A 154 6.56 -29.53 6.17
N ASP A 155 6.38 -30.22 7.32
CA ASP A 155 5.84 -29.59 8.53
C ASP A 155 6.81 -28.56 9.12
N ASP A 156 8.10 -28.82 9.10
CA ASP A 156 9.13 -27.93 9.64
C ASP A 156 9.30 -26.69 8.76
N GLU A 157 9.35 -26.88 7.43
CA GLU A 157 9.40 -25.80 6.45
C GLU A 157 8.17 -24.88 6.54
N LEU A 158 6.98 -25.48 6.63
CA LEU A 158 5.72 -24.75 6.78
C LEU A 158 5.68 -24.02 8.13
N ALA A 159 6.17 -24.63 9.21
CA ALA A 159 6.29 -23.97 10.50
C ALA A 159 7.26 -22.78 10.47
N GLY A 160 8.36 -22.88 9.74
CA GLY A 160 9.30 -21.79 9.49
C GLY A 160 8.63 -20.60 8.80
N VAL A 161 7.91 -20.84 7.71
CA VAL A 161 7.18 -19.80 6.95
C VAL A 161 6.06 -19.18 7.80
N ILE A 162 5.24 -19.99 8.46
CA ILE A 162 4.18 -19.48 9.34
C ILE A 162 4.77 -18.71 10.52
N GLY A 163 5.88 -19.16 11.08
CA GLY A 163 6.61 -18.46 12.16
C GLY A 163 7.10 -17.08 11.72
N HIS A 164 7.59 -16.96 10.49
CA HIS A 164 7.96 -15.70 9.86
C HIS A 164 6.72 -14.75 9.77
N GLU A 165 5.60 -15.23 9.25
CA GLU A 165 4.36 -14.46 9.15
C GLU A 165 3.79 -14.04 10.51
N LEU A 166 3.82 -14.93 11.50
CA LEU A 166 3.41 -14.62 12.87
C LEU A 166 4.32 -13.57 13.52
N THR A 167 5.60 -13.54 13.15
CA THR A 167 6.55 -12.51 13.62
C THR A 167 6.18 -11.13 13.09
N HIS A 168 5.74 -11.02 11.84
CA HIS A 168 5.20 -9.76 11.30
C HIS A 168 3.96 -9.27 12.06
N ILE A 169 3.05 -10.18 12.42
CA ILE A 169 1.89 -9.83 13.26
C ILE A 169 2.34 -9.37 14.65
N ARG A 170 3.24 -10.12 15.30
CA ARG A 170 3.80 -9.81 16.63
C ARG A 170 4.47 -8.44 16.68
N ASN A 171 5.23 -8.10 15.63
CA ASN A 171 5.93 -6.84 15.48
C ASN A 171 5.05 -5.69 14.99
N ARG A 172 3.77 -5.96 14.66
CA ARG A 172 2.82 -5.01 14.06
C ARG A 172 3.28 -4.46 12.70
N ASP A 173 4.08 -5.21 11.97
CA ASP A 173 4.52 -4.85 10.63
C ASP A 173 3.34 -4.81 9.66
N THR A 174 2.43 -5.78 9.78
CA THR A 174 1.19 -5.86 8.99
C THR A 174 0.33 -4.60 9.13
N ARG A 175 0.24 -4.03 10.33
CA ARG A 175 -0.50 -2.78 10.56
C ARG A 175 0.09 -1.62 9.77
N LEU A 176 1.41 -1.44 9.81
CA LEU A 176 2.09 -0.38 9.06
C LEU A 176 1.95 -0.57 7.56
N LEU A 177 2.13 -1.80 7.08
CA LEU A 177 2.02 -2.15 5.66
C LEU A 177 0.61 -1.88 5.13
N ILE A 178 -0.43 -2.36 5.81
CA ILE A 178 -1.82 -2.15 5.41
C ILE A 178 -2.19 -0.66 5.43
N THR A 179 -1.75 0.07 6.47
CA THR A 179 -1.96 1.53 6.52
C THR A 179 -1.36 2.21 5.28
N SER A 180 -0.15 1.81 4.87
CA SER A 180 0.51 2.33 3.68
C SER A 180 -0.25 1.97 2.38
N ILE A 181 -0.73 0.72 2.26
CA ILE A 181 -1.53 0.25 1.10
C ILE A 181 -2.82 1.08 0.96
N VAL A 182 -3.51 1.33 2.06
CA VAL A 182 -4.72 2.17 2.06
C VAL A 182 -4.42 3.57 1.53
N PHE A 183 -3.33 4.18 1.97
CA PHE A 183 -2.95 5.52 1.50
C PHE A 183 -2.55 5.55 0.03
N VAL A 184 -1.74 4.60 -0.41
CA VAL A 184 -1.40 4.46 -1.84
C VAL A 184 -2.66 4.29 -2.67
N GLY A 185 -3.60 3.47 -2.24
CA GLY A 185 -4.86 3.23 -2.93
C GLY A 185 -5.71 4.50 -3.07
N ILE A 186 -5.80 5.33 -2.01
CA ILE A 186 -6.53 6.61 -2.06
C ILE A 186 -5.86 7.57 -3.05
N VAL A 187 -4.54 7.78 -2.93
CA VAL A 187 -3.78 8.70 -3.79
C VAL A 187 -3.86 8.24 -5.26
N SER A 188 -3.71 6.94 -5.52
CA SER A 188 -3.86 6.37 -6.86
C SER A 188 -5.26 6.57 -7.43
N THR A 189 -6.29 6.42 -6.59
CA THR A 189 -7.69 6.67 -7.03
C THR A 189 -7.92 8.12 -7.41
N VAL A 190 -7.43 9.07 -6.58
CA VAL A 190 -7.52 10.51 -6.88
C VAL A 190 -6.78 10.84 -8.17
N MET A 191 -5.57 10.32 -8.34
CA MET A 191 -4.76 10.52 -9.56
C MET A 191 -5.47 9.96 -10.80
N MET A 192 -6.05 8.76 -10.71
CA MET A 192 -6.78 8.13 -11.82
C MET A 192 -8.02 8.93 -12.19
N LEU A 193 -8.80 9.40 -11.21
CA LEU A 193 -9.98 10.23 -11.45
C LEU A 193 -9.59 11.57 -12.10
N ALA A 194 -8.54 12.23 -11.61
CA ALA A 194 -8.04 13.47 -12.20
C ALA A 194 -7.54 13.25 -13.63
N ALA A 195 -6.80 12.18 -13.89
CA ALA A 195 -6.33 11.84 -15.23
C ALA A 195 -7.47 11.52 -16.19
N ARG A 196 -8.50 10.77 -15.77
CA ARG A 196 -9.69 10.51 -16.57
C ARG A 196 -10.46 11.79 -16.89
N THR A 197 -10.60 12.69 -15.92
CA THR A 197 -11.28 13.97 -16.11
C THR A 197 -10.48 14.85 -17.07
N LEU A 198 -9.16 14.92 -16.92
CA LEU A 198 -8.26 15.62 -17.82
C LEU A 198 -8.41 15.11 -19.27
N TYR A 199 -8.36 13.79 -19.45
CA TYR A 199 -8.56 13.15 -20.75
C TYR A 199 -9.91 13.50 -21.35
N ALA A 200 -11.01 13.42 -20.58
CA ALA A 200 -12.35 13.77 -21.01
C ALA A 200 -12.44 15.24 -21.44
N VAL A 201 -11.82 16.17 -20.71
CA VAL A 201 -11.78 17.61 -21.04
C VAL A 201 -11.01 17.83 -22.33
N MET A 202 -9.84 17.21 -22.51
CA MET A 202 -9.04 17.32 -23.73
C MET A 202 -9.78 16.79 -24.96
N TRP A 203 -10.47 15.65 -24.82
CA TRP A 203 -11.17 15.02 -25.93
C TRP A 203 -12.51 15.72 -26.27
N SER A 204 -13.26 16.19 -25.28
CA SER A 204 -14.54 16.88 -25.49
C SER A 204 -14.37 18.33 -25.98
N GLY A 205 -13.26 18.97 -25.68
CA GLY A 205 -12.92 20.32 -26.14
C GLY A 205 -12.71 20.42 -27.65
N GLY A 206 -12.35 19.31 -28.33
CA GLY A 206 -12.14 19.27 -29.77
C GLY A 206 -13.40 19.21 -30.64
N THR A 207 -14.54 18.75 -30.09
CA THR A 207 -15.74 18.47 -30.88
C THR A 207 -16.89 19.49 -30.76
N ARG A 208 -16.82 20.43 -29.81
CA ARG A 208 -17.90 21.39 -29.54
C ARG A 208 -17.55 22.86 -29.76
N SER A 209 -16.55 23.17 -30.57
CA SER A 209 -15.94 24.50 -30.73
C SER A 209 -16.69 25.45 -31.68
N ARG A 210 -18.03 25.40 -31.82
CA ARG A 210 -18.73 26.33 -32.74
C ARG A 210 -19.60 27.41 -32.10
N SER A 211 -19.76 27.47 -30.78
CA SER A 211 -20.64 28.50 -30.17
C SER A 211 -20.37 28.79 -28.68
N ARG A 212 -19.09 28.82 -28.26
CA ARG A 212 -18.78 29.16 -26.87
C ARG A 212 -18.10 30.53 -26.79
N GLY A 213 -18.62 31.42 -25.91
CA GLY A 213 -18.08 32.74 -25.63
C GLY A 213 -16.68 32.70 -24.99
N LYS A 214 -16.07 33.89 -24.88
CA LYS A 214 -14.68 34.08 -24.38
C LYS A 214 -14.50 33.57 -22.93
N ASP A 215 -15.57 33.64 -22.11
CA ASP A 215 -15.57 33.21 -20.71
C ASP A 215 -15.48 31.68 -20.53
N ASP A 216 -16.08 30.90 -21.43
CA ASP A 216 -16.01 29.43 -21.39
C ASP A 216 -14.59 28.87 -21.69
N ARG A 217 -13.77 29.60 -22.45
CA ARG A 217 -12.38 29.22 -22.73
C ARG A 217 -11.48 29.40 -21.51
N ASN A 218 -11.72 30.44 -20.72
CA ASN A 218 -10.97 30.67 -19.49
C ASN A 218 -11.30 29.58 -18.43
N GLY A 219 -12.55 29.21 -18.27
CA GLY A 219 -12.98 28.13 -17.36
C GLY A 219 -12.32 26.78 -17.67
N LEU A 220 -12.26 26.40 -18.96
CA LEU A 220 -11.59 25.17 -19.40
C LEU A 220 -10.08 25.20 -19.15
N SER A 221 -9.42 26.35 -19.36
CA SER A 221 -7.99 26.50 -19.11
C SER A 221 -7.66 26.38 -17.62
N ILE A 222 -8.48 26.98 -16.74
CA ILE A 222 -8.31 26.88 -15.28
C ILE A 222 -8.50 25.43 -14.83
N MET A 223 -9.55 24.77 -15.31
CA MET A 223 -9.81 23.36 -14.99
C MET A 223 -8.66 22.46 -15.41
N PHE A 224 -8.06 22.68 -16.58
CA PHE A 224 -6.88 21.95 -17.03
C PHE A 224 -5.69 22.13 -16.09
N VAL A 225 -5.38 23.38 -15.70
CA VAL A 225 -4.28 23.67 -14.79
C VAL A 225 -4.50 23.01 -13.42
N VAL A 226 -5.71 23.06 -12.88
CA VAL A 226 -6.05 22.41 -11.59
C VAL A 226 -5.89 20.90 -11.67
N LEU A 227 -6.37 20.27 -12.74
CA LEU A 227 -6.23 18.83 -12.93
C LEU A 227 -4.76 18.40 -13.06
N VAL A 228 -3.95 19.15 -13.78
CA VAL A 228 -2.49 18.90 -13.85
C VAL A 228 -1.87 19.04 -12.47
N ALA A 229 -2.22 20.08 -11.71
CA ALA A 229 -1.72 20.27 -10.36
C ALA A 229 -2.11 19.10 -9.41
N VAL A 230 -3.36 18.63 -9.48
CA VAL A 230 -3.81 17.44 -8.70
C VAL A 230 -2.99 16.21 -9.08
N ILE A 231 -2.74 15.96 -10.35
CA ILE A 231 -1.94 14.83 -10.81
C ILE A 231 -0.50 14.92 -10.28
N VAL A 232 0.12 16.10 -10.37
CA VAL A 232 1.50 16.32 -9.87
C VAL A 232 1.57 16.13 -8.36
N CYS A 233 0.64 16.73 -7.60
CA CYS A 233 0.60 16.58 -6.15
C CYS A 233 0.37 15.12 -5.74
N ALA A 234 -0.53 14.42 -6.42
CA ALA A 234 -0.79 13.00 -6.17
C ALA A 234 0.44 12.13 -6.52
N ALA A 235 1.14 12.41 -7.61
CA ALA A 235 2.37 11.71 -7.97
C ALA A 235 3.47 11.90 -6.92
N VAL A 236 3.63 13.12 -6.40
CA VAL A 236 4.57 13.42 -5.31
C VAL A 236 4.18 12.69 -4.03
N ALA A 237 2.90 12.72 -3.65
CA ALA A 237 2.42 12.01 -2.47
C ALA A 237 2.61 10.48 -2.60
N TYR A 238 2.32 9.93 -3.78
CA TYR A 238 2.57 8.53 -4.13
C TYR A 238 4.06 8.17 -3.96
N PHE A 239 4.94 8.98 -4.56
CA PHE A 239 6.40 8.79 -4.49
C PHE A 239 6.90 8.78 -3.03
N PHE A 240 6.51 9.76 -2.20
CA PHE A 240 6.90 9.79 -0.78
C PHE A 240 6.33 8.61 0.01
N THR A 241 5.11 8.19 -0.29
CA THR A 241 4.52 7.01 0.35
C THR A 241 5.30 5.74 -0.01
N MET A 242 5.70 5.59 -1.27
CA MET A 242 6.54 4.48 -1.73
C MET A 242 7.90 4.51 -1.05
N LEU A 243 8.60 5.66 -1.01
CA LEU A 243 9.88 5.78 -0.29
C LEU A 243 9.77 5.35 1.17
N THR A 244 8.70 5.74 1.86
CA THR A 244 8.48 5.38 3.26
C THR A 244 8.33 3.87 3.42
N ARG A 245 7.66 3.20 2.49
CA ARG A 245 7.51 1.74 2.47
C ARG A 245 8.87 1.05 2.33
N PHE A 246 9.71 1.47 1.38
CA PHE A 246 11.00 0.86 1.10
C PHE A 246 12.02 1.05 2.22
N ALA A 247 12.10 2.24 2.80
CA ALA A 247 13.03 2.53 3.89
C ALA A 247 12.86 1.64 5.13
N ILE A 248 11.66 1.08 5.32
CA ILE A 248 11.29 0.31 6.51
C ILE A 248 11.36 -1.20 6.25
N SER A 249 11.32 -1.65 4.99
CA SER A 249 11.04 -3.03 4.62
C SER A 249 12.18 -4.01 4.95
N ARG A 250 13.38 -3.82 4.42
CA ARG A 250 14.48 -4.81 4.47
C ARG A 250 14.86 -5.26 5.89
N LYS A 251 14.97 -4.31 6.82
CA LYS A 251 15.33 -4.64 8.21
C LYS A 251 14.26 -5.46 8.91
N ARG A 252 12.99 -5.29 8.53
CA ARG A 252 11.88 -6.05 9.11
C ARG A 252 11.90 -7.50 8.65
N GLU A 253 12.25 -7.75 7.40
CA GLU A 253 12.39 -9.10 6.85
C GLU A 253 13.43 -9.91 7.61
N TYR A 254 14.64 -9.36 7.81
CA TYR A 254 15.67 -10.04 8.63
C TYR A 254 15.22 -10.28 10.09
N MET A 255 14.40 -9.37 10.64
CA MET A 255 13.85 -9.56 11.98
C MET A 255 12.73 -10.61 11.99
N ALA A 256 11.96 -10.72 10.90
CA ALA A 256 10.94 -11.74 10.74
C ALA A 256 11.56 -13.12 10.51
N ASP A 257 12.67 -13.20 9.74
CA ASP A 257 13.45 -14.43 9.57
C ASP A 257 14.00 -14.93 10.90
N ALA A 258 14.65 -14.04 11.67
CA ALA A 258 15.18 -14.40 12.98
C ALA A 258 14.07 -14.81 13.97
N GLY A 259 12.94 -14.09 13.98
CA GLY A 259 11.79 -14.42 14.81
C GLY A 259 11.07 -15.70 14.38
N GLY A 260 10.97 -15.96 13.09
CA GLY A 260 10.43 -17.20 12.53
C GLY A 260 11.31 -18.40 12.91
N ALA A 261 12.63 -18.26 12.72
CA ALA A 261 13.61 -19.27 13.12
C ALA A 261 13.56 -19.55 14.65
N GLU A 262 13.42 -18.51 15.48
CA GLU A 262 13.23 -18.64 16.93
C GLU A 262 11.95 -19.40 17.27
N LEU A 263 10.81 -19.07 16.60
CA LEU A 263 9.51 -19.67 16.88
C LEU A 263 9.41 -21.13 16.47
N CYS A 264 9.94 -21.49 15.30
CA CYS A 264 9.94 -22.89 14.83
C CYS A 264 11.10 -23.72 15.42
N GLY A 265 12.12 -23.07 16.00
CA GLY A 265 13.29 -23.75 16.54
C GLY A 265 14.20 -24.41 15.49
N ASN A 266 13.97 -24.15 14.19
CA ASN A 266 14.71 -24.74 13.07
C ASN A 266 14.97 -23.71 11.96
N PRO A 267 16.05 -22.92 12.04
CA PRO A 267 16.38 -21.92 11.02
C PRO A 267 16.64 -22.54 9.63
N LEU A 268 17.17 -23.77 9.58
CA LEU A 268 17.45 -24.45 8.31
C LEU A 268 16.17 -24.85 7.57
N ALA A 269 15.09 -25.14 8.29
CA ALA A 269 13.78 -25.41 7.69
C ALA A 269 13.22 -24.15 6.99
N LEU A 270 13.32 -22.97 7.61
CA LEU A 270 12.96 -21.71 6.96
C LEU A 270 13.86 -21.42 5.75
N ALA A 271 15.16 -21.66 5.84
CA ALA A 271 16.09 -21.50 4.70
C ALA A 271 15.71 -22.44 3.54
N SER A 272 15.37 -23.70 3.83
CA SER A 272 14.90 -24.69 2.86
C SER A 272 13.59 -24.24 2.20
N ALA A 273 12.61 -23.76 3.00
CA ALA A 273 11.37 -23.23 2.50
C ALA A 273 11.60 -22.07 1.54
N LEU A 274 12.44 -21.10 1.91
CA LEU A 274 12.78 -19.95 1.07
C LEU A 274 13.42 -20.36 -0.27
N LYS A 275 14.29 -21.39 -0.27
CA LYS A 275 14.87 -21.95 -1.52
C LYS A 275 13.79 -22.51 -2.45
N LYS A 276 12.80 -23.21 -1.90
CA LYS A 276 11.69 -23.76 -2.69
C LYS A 276 10.78 -22.66 -3.21
N ILE A 277 10.46 -21.66 -2.38
CA ILE A 277 9.57 -20.55 -2.73
C ILE A 277 10.20 -19.65 -3.79
N SER A 278 11.50 -19.34 -3.70
CA SER A 278 12.20 -18.50 -4.67
C SER A 278 12.24 -19.08 -6.08
N GLY A 279 12.11 -20.40 -6.22
CA GLY A 279 12.01 -21.06 -7.51
C GLY A 279 10.63 -20.96 -8.19
N ASN A 280 9.59 -20.52 -7.45
CA ASN A 280 8.21 -20.43 -7.97
C ASN A 280 7.41 -19.33 -7.24
N PRO A 281 7.82 -18.05 -7.37
CA PRO A 281 7.16 -16.93 -6.67
C PRO A 281 5.87 -16.48 -7.38
N GLY A 282 4.95 -15.87 -6.62
CA GLY A 282 3.79 -15.16 -7.15
C GLY A 282 2.45 -15.77 -6.85
N LEU A 283 1.42 -15.27 -7.50
CA LEU A 283 0.05 -15.80 -7.60
C LEU A 283 -0.49 -15.48 -9.00
N ASP A 284 -1.02 -16.50 -9.69
CA ASP A 284 -1.46 -16.38 -11.09
C ASP A 284 -2.64 -15.42 -11.30
N HIS A 285 -3.38 -15.08 -10.25
CA HIS A 285 -4.66 -14.34 -10.34
C HIS A 285 -4.65 -12.97 -9.64
N VAL A 286 -3.49 -12.44 -9.23
CA VAL A 286 -3.41 -11.14 -8.53
C VAL A 286 -3.00 -10.03 -9.50
N ASP A 287 -4.02 -9.33 -10.05
CA ASP A 287 -3.83 -8.17 -10.93
C ASP A 287 -3.48 -6.86 -10.17
N ARG A 288 -3.42 -6.89 -8.84
CA ARG A 288 -3.24 -5.71 -8.01
C ARG A 288 -1.86 -5.70 -7.36
N GLY A 289 -0.94 -4.91 -7.93
CA GLY A 289 0.42 -4.74 -7.43
C GLY A 289 0.54 -4.18 -5.99
N ASP A 290 -0.55 -3.54 -5.46
CA ASP A 290 -0.62 -3.10 -4.07
C ASP A 290 -0.74 -4.26 -3.07
N VAL A 291 -1.36 -5.38 -3.47
CA VAL A 291 -1.51 -6.59 -2.64
C VAL A 291 -0.29 -7.51 -2.76
N ALA A 292 0.39 -7.51 -3.90
CA ALA A 292 1.60 -8.31 -4.14
C ALA A 292 2.71 -8.07 -3.10
N GLN A 293 2.70 -6.90 -2.46
CA GLN A 293 3.67 -6.54 -1.42
C GLN A 293 3.44 -7.22 -0.06
N LEU A 294 2.35 -7.96 0.09
CA LEU A 294 2.12 -8.81 1.26
C LEU A 294 2.82 -10.17 1.13
N PHE A 295 3.31 -10.55 -0.05
CA PHE A 295 3.86 -11.87 -0.31
C PHE A 295 5.28 -12.01 0.23
N ILE A 296 5.63 -13.23 0.61
CA ILE A 296 6.95 -13.57 1.18
C ILE A 296 8.09 -13.44 0.14
N VAL A 297 7.77 -13.63 -1.15
CA VAL A 297 8.65 -13.39 -2.30
C VAL A 297 7.85 -12.64 -3.37
N HIS A 298 8.45 -11.61 -3.96
CA HIS A 298 7.78 -10.78 -4.95
C HIS A 298 7.73 -11.45 -6.33
N PRO A 299 6.57 -11.43 -7.05
CA PRO A 299 6.46 -12.10 -8.35
C PRO A 299 7.24 -11.43 -9.50
N ASP A 300 7.68 -10.18 -9.35
CA ASP A 300 8.22 -9.36 -10.44
C ASP A 300 9.76 -9.31 -10.52
N GLU A 301 10.49 -10.27 -9.94
CA GLU A 301 11.95 -10.36 -10.09
C GLU A 301 12.35 -10.94 -11.47
N MET A 302 11.79 -10.39 -12.57
CA MET A 302 12.29 -10.68 -13.91
C MET A 302 13.32 -9.63 -14.34
N ASP A 303 14.49 -10.10 -14.68
CA ASP A 303 15.72 -9.39 -15.08
C ASP A 303 15.50 -8.58 -16.37
N LEU A 304 15.25 -7.29 -16.25
CA LEU A 304 15.04 -6.33 -17.36
C LEU A 304 16.12 -5.22 -17.39
N GLY A 305 17.37 -5.56 -17.24
CA GLY A 305 18.50 -4.65 -17.47
C GLY A 305 18.51 -3.38 -16.60
N VAL A 306 18.55 -2.17 -17.21
CA VAL A 306 18.56 -0.88 -16.49
C VAL A 306 17.28 -0.67 -15.66
N LEU A 307 16.15 -1.21 -16.11
CA LEU A 307 14.89 -1.25 -15.35
C LEU A 307 15.02 -2.15 -14.12
N GLY A 308 15.69 -3.30 -14.20
CA GLY A 308 15.96 -4.19 -13.08
C GLY A 308 16.80 -3.54 -11.97
N PHE A 309 17.72 -2.62 -12.31
CA PHE A 309 18.44 -1.84 -11.29
C PHE A 309 17.52 -0.88 -10.53
N VAL A 310 16.58 -0.24 -11.23
CA VAL A 310 15.57 0.63 -10.62
C VAL A 310 14.58 -0.20 -9.81
N GLU A 311 14.13 -1.36 -10.32
CA GLU A 311 13.27 -2.32 -9.60
C GLU A 311 13.94 -2.88 -8.35
N GLY A 312 15.22 -3.25 -8.41
CA GLY A 312 15.99 -3.68 -7.25
C GLY A 312 16.16 -2.61 -6.17
N LEU A 313 16.16 -1.32 -6.53
CA LEU A 313 16.08 -0.20 -5.59
C LEU A 313 14.71 -0.13 -4.90
N PHE A 314 13.66 -0.62 -5.57
CA PHE A 314 12.28 -0.56 -5.12
C PHE A 314 11.74 -1.91 -4.60
N SER A 315 12.54 -2.98 -4.62
CA SER A 315 12.21 -4.27 -4.01
C SER A 315 11.91 -4.11 -2.50
N THR A 316 10.75 -4.58 -2.09
CA THR A 316 10.30 -4.49 -0.69
C THR A 316 10.96 -5.54 0.19
N HIS A 317 11.41 -6.65 -0.39
CA HIS A 317 12.11 -7.72 0.29
C HIS A 317 13.61 -7.67 0.02
N PRO A 318 14.48 -8.07 0.98
CA PRO A 318 15.88 -8.29 0.72
C PRO A 318 16.04 -9.47 -0.24
N ASP A 319 17.19 -9.50 -0.91
CA ASP A 319 17.67 -10.61 -1.72
C ASP A 319 17.51 -11.94 -0.94
N THR A 320 16.78 -12.89 -1.52
CA THR A 320 16.44 -14.17 -0.90
C THR A 320 17.70 -14.98 -0.60
N ASP A 321 18.72 -14.93 -1.46
CA ASP A 321 19.98 -15.63 -1.25
C ASP A 321 20.71 -15.12 0.01
N LYS A 322 20.63 -13.80 0.28
CA LYS A 322 21.20 -13.23 1.51
C LYS A 322 20.43 -13.66 2.76
N ARG A 323 19.09 -13.77 2.67
CA ARG A 323 18.24 -14.26 3.77
C ARG A 323 18.61 -15.71 4.08
N ILE A 324 18.71 -16.57 3.05
CA ILE A 324 19.13 -17.96 3.17
C ILE A 324 20.50 -18.08 3.80
N ALA A 325 21.50 -17.34 3.27
CA ALA A 325 22.87 -17.37 3.78
C ALA A 325 22.98 -16.96 5.25
N ILE A 326 22.13 -16.06 5.73
CA ILE A 326 22.07 -15.66 7.15
C ILE A 326 21.44 -16.79 7.98
N LEU A 327 20.33 -17.38 7.53
CA LEU A 327 19.65 -18.47 8.25
C LEU A 327 20.50 -19.74 8.35
N GLU A 328 21.37 -20.00 7.38
CA GLU A 328 22.32 -21.13 7.41
C GLU A 328 23.49 -20.93 8.38
N GLN A 329 23.68 -19.72 8.94
CA GLN A 329 24.72 -19.42 9.94
C GLN A 329 24.23 -19.56 11.39
N PHE A 330 22.92 -19.74 11.60
CA PHE A 330 22.33 -20.00 12.93
C PHE A 330 22.42 -21.49 13.27
#